data_3f1bf73eb5098a3f99795b68a3035ea1
#
_entry.id   3f1bf73eb5098a3f99795b68a3035ea1
#
_cell.length_a   1.000
_cell.length_b   1.000
_cell.length_c   1.000
_cell.angle_alpha   90.00
_cell.angle_beta   90.00
_cell.angle_gamma   90.00
#
_symmetry.space_group_name_H-M   'P 1'
#
loop_
_entity.id
_entity.type
_entity.pdbx_description
1 polymer ?
#
loop_
_entity_poly.entity_id
_entity_poly.type
_entity_poly.pdbx_seq_one_letter_code
_entity_poly.pdbx_strand_id
1 'polypeptide(L)'
;MQAMPSNTEVLQAELYADFEAMISFVKESKTQPADQVERGIFRSLLALGAQLMRLFFALRAGQYPRTPLEREHGAPLPYWGQKKRIYFSIFGKIPFWRPYFYAPRQGSEHPLDAQLSLGADTYSDFLREVAEFLSVDMAYKRVSEVLARLFGFTLSTNALAQMVAQDAGEVEAYYKQKPAPCPETEAEILVLQADGKGVPILRQAPAQKKHRLGKGEKRTKKKEAMVTGLYTIAAHRRAPEEVVRSFFGQHQPGSRPRPQHKYLWATLEGKDTALARLAEQVQARDGVHIRARVALTDGCEALQDRVVRSFPEFTLILDFVHANEYLWKAANRLFSEQDPARQKWVEIQTLAMLSGQSEQVISTLRGRAETARKTTAAVLEKSANYFERNLPYMHYDHYLAQGWPIASGVIEGACRHLVKDRFERSGMRWCRAGAEALLGLRCVAENGDWDGYHQFRRRARHGRLYRLPYREAAGVEEQALAEPEGARVPSMEVVSRHRIKQQGCGEQRRAA
;
A
#
# COMPACT_ATOMS: atom_id res chain seq x y z
N MET A 1 -51.64 -4.80 1.52
CA MET A 1 -50.29 -5.03 0.96
C MET A 1 -49.95 -6.49 1.13
N GLN A 2 -50.01 -7.26 0.03
CA GLN A 2 -49.68 -8.69 0.06
C GLN A 2 -48.18 -8.85 0.34
N ALA A 3 -47.89 -9.48 1.47
CA ALA A 3 -46.56 -9.98 1.75
C ALA A 3 -46.24 -11.04 0.69
N MET A 4 -45.31 -10.78 -0.20
CA MET A 4 -44.74 -11.86 -1.00
C MET A 4 -44.01 -12.80 -0.04
N PRO A 5 -44.42 -14.04 0.11
CA PRO A 5 -43.70 -15.00 0.92
C PRO A 5 -42.31 -15.19 0.28
N SER A 6 -41.26 -15.07 1.07
CA SER A 6 -39.96 -15.60 0.69
C SER A 6 -40.10 -17.14 0.71
N ASN A 7 -40.59 -17.69 -0.37
CA ASN A 7 -40.77 -19.14 -0.45
C ASN A 7 -39.35 -19.75 -0.65
N THR A 8 -38.74 -20.12 0.46
CA THR A 8 -37.40 -20.72 0.49
C THR A 8 -37.35 -22.03 -0.29
N GLU A 9 -38.49 -22.74 -0.34
CA GLU A 9 -38.66 -23.98 -1.12
C GLU A 9 -38.57 -23.71 -2.62
N VAL A 10 -39.16 -22.61 -3.10
CA VAL A 10 -39.07 -22.22 -4.51
C VAL A 10 -37.64 -21.84 -4.85
N LEU A 11 -36.96 -21.05 -3.99
CA LEU A 11 -35.55 -20.68 -4.21
C LEU A 11 -34.64 -21.89 -4.20
N GLN A 12 -34.88 -22.89 -3.37
CA GLN A 12 -34.13 -24.15 -3.38
C GLN A 12 -34.39 -24.94 -4.68
N ALA A 13 -35.64 -25.04 -5.13
CA ALA A 13 -35.95 -25.73 -6.38
C ALA A 13 -35.27 -25.05 -7.60
N GLU A 14 -35.31 -23.70 -7.66
CA GLU A 14 -34.63 -22.94 -8.69
C GLU A 14 -33.09 -23.21 -8.67
N LEU A 15 -32.48 -23.26 -7.48
CA LEU A 15 -31.07 -23.51 -7.30
C LEU A 15 -30.64 -24.92 -7.77
N TYR A 16 -31.44 -25.94 -7.47
CA TYR A 16 -31.22 -27.29 -7.96
C TYR A 16 -31.37 -27.37 -9.49
N ALA A 17 -32.35 -26.67 -10.05
CA ALA A 17 -32.56 -26.62 -11.50
C ALA A 17 -31.37 -25.94 -12.20
N ASP A 18 -30.84 -24.83 -11.65
CA ASP A 18 -29.64 -24.16 -12.19
C ASP A 18 -28.42 -25.05 -12.13
N PHE A 19 -28.25 -25.81 -11.04
CA PHE A 19 -27.14 -26.76 -10.91
C PHE A 19 -27.24 -27.92 -11.93
N GLU A 20 -28.43 -28.49 -12.09
CA GLU A 20 -28.67 -29.51 -13.10
C GLU A 20 -28.45 -28.99 -14.52
N ALA A 21 -28.84 -27.73 -14.80
CA ALA A 21 -28.58 -27.08 -16.07
C ALA A 21 -27.08 -26.94 -16.34
N MET A 22 -26.26 -26.65 -15.31
CA MET A 22 -24.80 -26.62 -15.43
C MET A 22 -24.24 -27.99 -15.79
N ILE A 23 -24.72 -29.07 -15.14
CA ILE A 23 -24.30 -30.44 -15.45
C ILE A 23 -24.67 -30.80 -16.89
N SER A 24 -25.90 -30.47 -17.34
CA SER A 24 -26.38 -30.70 -18.70
C SER A 24 -25.53 -29.94 -19.72
N PHE A 25 -25.22 -28.67 -19.46
CA PHE A 25 -24.32 -27.87 -20.29
C PHE A 25 -22.96 -28.56 -20.51
N VAL A 26 -22.35 -29.10 -19.43
CA VAL A 26 -21.06 -29.81 -19.55
C VAL A 26 -21.21 -31.09 -20.36
N LYS A 27 -22.27 -31.88 -20.15
CA LYS A 27 -22.53 -33.12 -20.89
C LYS A 27 -22.78 -32.88 -22.37
N GLU A 28 -23.44 -31.80 -22.73
CA GLU A 28 -23.79 -31.41 -24.11
C GLU A 28 -22.64 -30.73 -24.86
N SER A 29 -21.65 -30.21 -24.16
CA SER A 29 -20.50 -29.47 -24.71
C SER A 29 -19.44 -30.40 -25.37
N LYS A 30 -19.89 -31.43 -26.14
CA LYS A 30 -19.00 -32.46 -26.66
C LYS A 30 -18.01 -31.97 -27.75
N THR A 31 -18.36 -30.91 -28.46
CA THR A 31 -17.57 -30.37 -29.58
C THR A 31 -17.05 -28.94 -29.30
N GLN A 32 -17.34 -28.37 -28.16
CA GLN A 32 -16.93 -27.01 -27.81
C GLN A 32 -15.47 -26.98 -27.34
N PRO A 33 -14.68 -25.96 -27.72
CA PRO A 33 -13.37 -25.74 -27.17
C PRO A 33 -13.42 -25.53 -25.64
N ALA A 34 -12.40 -26.03 -24.93
CA ALA A 34 -12.34 -26.01 -23.48
C ALA A 34 -12.51 -24.59 -22.88
N ASP A 35 -11.95 -23.54 -23.51
CA ASP A 35 -12.06 -22.15 -23.07
C ASP A 35 -13.51 -21.63 -23.11
N GLN A 36 -14.35 -22.10 -24.04
CA GLN A 36 -15.76 -21.74 -24.11
C GLN A 36 -16.55 -22.42 -23.00
N VAL A 37 -16.26 -23.70 -22.74
CA VAL A 37 -16.86 -24.46 -21.65
C VAL A 37 -16.48 -23.85 -20.29
N GLU A 38 -15.19 -23.53 -20.07
CA GLU A 38 -14.70 -22.86 -18.87
C GLU A 38 -15.42 -21.52 -18.62
N ARG A 39 -15.57 -20.68 -19.64
CA ARG A 39 -16.31 -19.40 -19.55
C ARG A 39 -17.78 -19.61 -19.24
N GLY A 40 -18.41 -20.64 -19.80
CA GLY A 40 -19.79 -21.02 -19.49
C GLY A 40 -19.94 -21.40 -18.03
N ILE A 41 -19.12 -22.32 -17.55
CA ILE A 41 -19.09 -22.76 -16.15
C ILE A 41 -18.88 -21.58 -15.22
N PHE A 42 -17.87 -20.72 -15.49
CA PHE A 42 -17.58 -19.58 -14.65
C PHE A 42 -18.76 -18.61 -14.49
N ARG A 43 -19.47 -18.31 -15.59
CA ARG A 43 -20.68 -17.48 -15.56
C ARG A 43 -21.80 -18.10 -14.75
N SER A 44 -22.01 -19.40 -14.94
CA SER A 44 -23.05 -20.16 -14.22
C SER A 44 -22.75 -20.23 -12.72
N LEU A 45 -21.47 -20.38 -12.33
CA LEU A 45 -21.04 -20.33 -10.92
C LEU A 45 -21.32 -18.96 -10.28
N LEU A 46 -21.13 -17.86 -11.00
CA LEU A 46 -21.47 -16.52 -10.50
C LEU A 46 -23.00 -16.38 -10.31
N ALA A 47 -23.81 -16.89 -11.24
CA ALA A 47 -25.26 -16.88 -11.13
C ALA A 47 -25.72 -17.75 -9.95
N LEU A 48 -25.17 -18.96 -9.82
CA LEU A 48 -25.45 -19.88 -8.70
C LEU A 48 -25.06 -19.24 -7.36
N GLY A 49 -23.92 -18.55 -7.27
CA GLY A 49 -23.49 -17.79 -6.09
C GLY A 49 -24.50 -16.70 -5.70
N ALA A 50 -25.06 -15.99 -6.69
CA ALA A 50 -26.13 -15.01 -6.44
C ALA A 50 -27.40 -15.66 -5.89
N GLN A 51 -27.82 -16.83 -6.41
CA GLN A 51 -28.96 -17.59 -5.91
C GLN A 51 -28.74 -18.10 -4.48
N LEU A 52 -27.56 -18.65 -4.19
CA LEU A 52 -27.19 -19.08 -2.83
C LEU A 52 -27.29 -17.93 -1.83
N MET A 53 -26.79 -16.74 -2.19
CA MET A 53 -26.91 -15.55 -1.34
C MET A 53 -28.37 -15.10 -1.16
N ARG A 54 -29.21 -15.22 -2.19
CA ARG A 54 -30.66 -14.96 -2.07
C ARG A 54 -31.32 -15.93 -1.08
N LEU A 55 -30.99 -17.21 -1.18
CA LEU A 55 -31.51 -18.25 -0.26
C LEU A 55 -31.04 -17.97 1.18
N PHE A 56 -29.74 -17.64 1.36
CA PHE A 56 -29.21 -17.27 2.66
C PHE A 56 -29.99 -16.11 3.31
N PHE A 57 -30.21 -15.02 2.58
CA PHE A 57 -30.98 -13.89 3.11
C PHE A 57 -32.45 -14.25 3.39
N ALA A 58 -33.09 -15.09 2.55
CA ALA A 58 -34.44 -15.52 2.76
C ALA A 58 -34.59 -16.39 4.02
N LEU A 59 -33.67 -17.33 4.23
CA LEU A 59 -33.64 -18.16 5.44
C LEU A 59 -33.42 -17.31 6.70
N ARG A 60 -32.45 -16.37 6.68
CA ARG A 60 -32.19 -15.49 7.83
C ARG A 60 -33.36 -14.56 8.14
N ALA A 61 -34.01 -14.02 7.12
CA ALA A 61 -35.19 -13.17 7.30
C ALA A 61 -36.43 -13.97 7.78
N GLY A 62 -36.60 -15.21 7.30
CA GLY A 62 -37.69 -16.10 7.70
C GLY A 62 -37.60 -16.59 9.15
N GLN A 63 -36.39 -16.79 9.63
CA GLN A 63 -36.13 -17.20 11.02
C GLN A 63 -36.19 -16.05 12.03
N TYR A 64 -36.34 -14.80 11.58
CA TYR A 64 -36.33 -13.66 12.49
C TYR A 64 -37.68 -13.57 13.23
N PRO A 65 -37.68 -13.43 14.57
CA PRO A 65 -38.90 -13.31 15.36
C PRO A 65 -39.75 -12.11 14.91
N ARG A 66 -41.07 -12.30 14.88
CA ARG A 66 -42.06 -11.22 14.58
C ARG A 66 -42.64 -10.58 15.84
N THR A 67 -42.11 -10.95 17.01
CA THR A 67 -42.47 -10.30 18.28
C THR A 67 -41.98 -8.86 18.30
N PRO A 68 -42.60 -7.95 19.06
CA PRO A 68 -42.12 -6.57 19.19
C PRO A 68 -40.65 -6.52 19.56
N LEU A 69 -39.91 -5.61 18.94
CA LEU A 69 -38.47 -5.43 19.18
C LEU A 69 -38.26 -4.60 20.45
N GLU A 70 -37.74 -5.23 21.48
CA GLU A 70 -37.32 -4.56 22.70
C GLU A 70 -36.18 -3.55 22.45
N ARG A 71 -36.24 -2.40 23.11
CA ARG A 71 -35.22 -1.35 23.02
C ARG A 71 -34.73 -0.97 24.39
N GLU A 72 -33.46 -0.55 24.46
CA GLU A 72 -32.88 -0.05 25.70
C GLU A 72 -33.61 1.17 26.27
N HIS A 73 -34.12 2.03 25.38
CA HIS A 73 -34.85 3.23 25.72
C HIS A 73 -36.08 3.37 24.82
N GLY A 74 -37.25 3.58 25.41
CA GLY A 74 -38.52 3.74 24.71
C GLY A 74 -39.39 2.47 24.67
N ALA A 75 -40.61 2.60 24.14
CA ALA A 75 -41.49 1.48 23.98
C ALA A 75 -41.00 0.51 22.92
N PRO A 76 -41.31 -0.81 23.03
CA PRO A 76 -40.98 -1.80 22.00
C PRO A 76 -41.56 -1.41 20.63
N LEU A 77 -40.80 -1.66 19.57
CA LEU A 77 -41.25 -1.42 18.20
C LEU A 77 -42.01 -2.63 17.68
N PRO A 78 -43.29 -2.48 17.27
CA PRO A 78 -44.02 -3.57 16.65
C PRO A 78 -43.45 -3.97 15.30
N TYR A 79 -43.59 -5.26 14.97
CA TYR A 79 -43.28 -5.75 13.63
C TYR A 79 -44.28 -5.15 12.63
N TRP A 80 -43.75 -4.43 11.62
CA TRP A 80 -44.57 -3.76 10.61
C TRP A 80 -44.67 -4.54 9.30
N GLY A 81 -43.67 -5.41 9.02
CA GLY A 81 -43.61 -6.19 7.80
C GLY A 81 -42.19 -6.42 7.34
N GLN A 82 -42.01 -6.52 6.03
CA GLN A 82 -40.67 -6.67 5.42
C GLN A 82 -40.38 -5.50 4.49
N LYS A 83 -39.10 -5.07 4.44
CA LYS A 83 -38.65 -4.01 3.56
C LYS A 83 -37.53 -4.49 2.68
N LYS A 84 -37.61 -4.22 1.37
CA LYS A 84 -36.63 -4.60 0.37
C LYS A 84 -35.32 -3.84 0.61
N ARG A 85 -34.20 -4.53 0.48
CA ARG A 85 -32.83 -3.98 0.41
C ARG A 85 -32.09 -4.61 -0.76
N ILE A 86 -31.12 -3.89 -1.30
CA ILE A 86 -30.15 -4.40 -2.29
C ILE A 86 -28.85 -4.67 -1.55
N TYR A 87 -28.25 -5.84 -1.77
CA TYR A 87 -26.90 -6.21 -1.37
C TYR A 87 -26.07 -6.40 -2.63
N PHE A 88 -25.13 -5.51 -2.87
CA PHE A 88 -24.28 -5.55 -4.05
C PHE A 88 -22.98 -6.28 -3.70
N SER A 89 -22.89 -7.52 -4.10
CA SER A 89 -21.77 -8.44 -3.86
C SER A 89 -20.94 -8.65 -5.12
N ILE A 90 -19.89 -9.47 -5.02
CA ILE A 90 -19.12 -9.95 -6.18
C ILE A 90 -19.98 -10.76 -7.17
N PHE A 91 -21.10 -11.30 -6.73
CA PHE A 91 -22.10 -12.01 -7.56
C PHE A 91 -23.12 -11.05 -8.21
N GLY A 92 -22.96 -9.74 -8.06
CA GLY A 92 -23.87 -8.74 -8.56
C GLY A 92 -24.87 -8.23 -7.50
N LYS A 93 -25.94 -7.59 -7.98
CA LYS A 93 -26.97 -6.99 -7.13
C LYS A 93 -27.99 -8.03 -6.69
N ILE A 94 -28.06 -8.28 -5.40
CA ILE A 94 -28.95 -9.26 -4.78
C ILE A 94 -30.05 -8.53 -4.02
N PRO A 95 -31.27 -8.50 -4.53
CA PRO A 95 -32.42 -7.99 -3.78
C PRO A 95 -32.83 -9.00 -2.72
N PHE A 96 -33.07 -8.54 -1.50
CA PHE A 96 -33.61 -9.35 -0.42
C PHE A 96 -34.59 -8.56 0.45
N TRP A 97 -35.41 -9.27 1.18
CA TRP A 97 -36.39 -8.70 2.09
C TRP A 97 -35.97 -8.95 3.52
N ARG A 98 -36.10 -7.94 4.39
CA ARG A 98 -35.67 -7.99 5.78
C ARG A 98 -36.79 -7.51 6.72
N PRO A 99 -36.87 -8.03 7.94
CA PRO A 99 -37.81 -7.58 8.95
C PRO A 99 -37.70 -6.07 9.19
N TYR A 100 -38.85 -5.43 9.25
CA TYR A 100 -39.01 -4.00 9.45
C TYR A 100 -39.89 -3.75 10.65
N PHE A 101 -39.37 -3.06 11.63
CA PHE A 101 -40.02 -2.66 12.85
C PHE A 101 -40.23 -1.15 12.81
N TYR A 102 -41.43 -0.68 13.08
CA TYR A 102 -41.79 0.74 12.97
C TYR A 102 -42.95 1.10 13.87
N ALA A 103 -42.85 2.28 14.51
CA ALA A 103 -43.98 2.95 15.12
C ALA A 103 -43.95 4.45 14.81
N PRO A 104 -45.12 5.11 14.62
CA PRO A 104 -45.17 6.55 14.39
C PRO A 104 -44.50 7.32 15.53
N ARG A 105 -43.69 8.32 15.18
CA ARG A 105 -42.91 9.19 16.10
C ARG A 105 -41.83 8.48 16.93
N GLN A 106 -41.68 7.16 16.83
CA GLN A 106 -40.70 6.36 17.54
C GLN A 106 -39.55 5.89 16.63
N GLY A 107 -39.73 6.03 15.31
CA GLY A 107 -38.71 5.67 14.32
C GLY A 107 -38.86 4.24 13.79
N SER A 108 -37.78 3.75 13.17
CA SER A 108 -37.77 2.42 12.56
C SER A 108 -36.42 1.71 12.74
N GLU A 109 -36.49 0.38 12.80
CA GLU A 109 -35.28 -0.45 12.92
C GLU A 109 -35.34 -1.67 11.97
N HIS A 110 -34.11 -2.10 11.59
CA HIS A 110 -33.86 -3.28 10.79
C HIS A 110 -32.81 -4.18 11.52
N PRO A 111 -33.22 -4.90 12.54
CA PRO A 111 -32.29 -5.61 13.41
C PRO A 111 -31.51 -6.72 12.69
N LEU A 112 -32.04 -7.27 11.59
CA LEU A 112 -31.34 -8.24 10.76
C LEU A 112 -30.04 -7.63 10.14
N ASP A 113 -30.05 -6.33 9.85
CA ASP A 113 -28.85 -5.66 9.33
C ASP A 113 -27.69 -5.70 10.34
N ALA A 114 -27.98 -5.53 11.62
CA ALA A 114 -27.01 -5.65 12.69
C ALA A 114 -26.50 -7.09 12.85
N GLN A 115 -27.41 -8.08 12.85
CA GLN A 115 -27.00 -9.48 12.93
C GLN A 115 -26.11 -9.95 11.78
N LEU A 116 -26.33 -9.38 10.58
CA LEU A 116 -25.55 -9.67 9.39
C LEU A 116 -24.38 -8.70 9.18
N SER A 117 -24.17 -7.76 10.12
CA SER A 117 -23.14 -6.72 10.04
C SER A 117 -23.10 -5.97 8.70
N LEU A 118 -24.28 -5.66 8.13
CA LEU A 118 -24.36 -4.97 6.85
C LEU A 118 -23.91 -3.52 6.98
N GLY A 119 -23.20 -2.99 5.97
CA GLY A 119 -22.83 -1.57 5.90
C GLY A 119 -24.06 -0.66 5.78
N ALA A 120 -23.86 0.65 5.96
CA ALA A 120 -24.92 1.63 5.75
C ALA A 120 -25.38 1.72 4.28
N ASP A 121 -24.49 1.46 3.36
CA ASP A 121 -24.75 1.42 1.92
C ASP A 121 -25.15 0.02 1.41
N THR A 122 -25.12 -0.16 0.10
CA THR A 122 -25.50 -1.41 -0.55
C THR A 122 -24.35 -2.37 -0.81
N TYR A 123 -23.09 -1.91 -0.72
CA TYR A 123 -21.94 -2.72 -1.11
C TYR A 123 -21.54 -3.71 -0.02
N SER A 124 -21.25 -4.94 -0.43
CA SER A 124 -20.72 -5.96 0.47
C SER A 124 -19.29 -5.64 0.89
N ASP A 125 -18.89 -6.10 2.06
CA ASP A 125 -17.50 -5.94 2.52
C ASP A 125 -16.51 -6.62 1.58
N PHE A 126 -16.85 -7.81 1.10
CA PHE A 126 -15.97 -8.54 0.18
C PHE A 126 -15.83 -7.83 -1.18
N LEU A 127 -16.93 -7.27 -1.72
CA LEU A 127 -16.83 -6.45 -2.94
C LEU A 127 -15.96 -5.21 -2.73
N ARG A 128 -16.11 -4.53 -1.58
CA ARG A 128 -15.26 -3.38 -1.23
C ARG A 128 -13.79 -3.77 -1.16
N GLU A 129 -13.49 -4.83 -0.42
CA GLU A 129 -12.14 -5.35 -0.24
C GLU A 129 -11.47 -5.68 -1.58
N VAL A 130 -12.16 -6.40 -2.48
CA VAL A 130 -11.67 -6.68 -3.84
C VAL A 130 -11.48 -5.41 -4.67
N ALA A 131 -12.47 -4.50 -4.64
CA ALA A 131 -12.41 -3.25 -5.39
C ALA A 131 -11.28 -2.33 -4.92
N GLU A 132 -11.04 -2.27 -3.61
CA GLU A 132 -9.97 -1.50 -2.99
C GLU A 132 -8.60 -2.12 -3.23
N PHE A 133 -8.47 -3.44 -3.12
CA PHE A 133 -7.25 -4.16 -3.45
C PHE A 133 -6.78 -3.89 -4.89
N LEU A 134 -7.72 -3.86 -5.83
CA LEU A 134 -7.42 -3.46 -7.21
C LEU A 134 -7.12 -1.94 -7.31
N SER A 135 -7.79 -1.11 -6.53
CA SER A 135 -7.68 0.35 -6.57
C SER A 135 -6.35 0.88 -6.05
N VAL A 136 -5.72 0.17 -5.11
CA VAL A 136 -4.40 0.55 -4.59
C VAL A 136 -3.33 0.55 -5.68
N ASP A 137 -3.47 -0.29 -6.71
CA ASP A 137 -2.49 -0.38 -7.79
C ASP A 137 -2.98 0.15 -9.13
N MET A 138 -4.29 0.16 -9.37
CA MET A 138 -4.85 0.48 -10.67
C MET A 138 -5.63 1.79 -10.66
N ALA A 139 -5.74 2.43 -11.83
CA ALA A 139 -6.67 3.53 -12.04
C ALA A 139 -8.11 3.05 -11.85
N TYR A 140 -8.97 3.83 -11.19
CA TYR A 140 -10.36 3.45 -10.93
C TYR A 140 -11.15 3.02 -12.18
N LYS A 141 -10.90 3.68 -13.33
CA LYS A 141 -11.48 3.24 -14.59
C LYS A 141 -11.05 1.81 -14.93
N ARG A 142 -9.78 1.48 -14.75
CA ARG A 142 -9.26 0.14 -15.02
C ARG A 142 -9.81 -0.90 -14.05
N VAL A 143 -10.00 -0.54 -12.79
CA VAL A 143 -10.69 -1.40 -11.80
C VAL A 143 -12.10 -1.73 -12.27
N SER A 144 -12.88 -0.72 -12.71
CA SER A 144 -14.22 -0.94 -13.25
C SER A 144 -14.23 -1.89 -14.46
N GLU A 145 -13.25 -1.74 -15.37
CA GLU A 145 -13.08 -2.64 -16.52
C GLU A 145 -12.74 -4.08 -16.10
N VAL A 146 -11.90 -4.26 -15.09
CA VAL A 146 -11.56 -5.58 -14.53
C VAL A 146 -12.78 -6.24 -13.90
N LEU A 147 -13.53 -5.50 -13.09
CA LEU A 147 -14.78 -6.01 -12.48
C LEU A 147 -15.81 -6.39 -13.55
N ALA A 148 -15.95 -5.59 -14.61
CA ALA A 148 -16.84 -5.91 -15.73
C ALA A 148 -16.43 -7.20 -16.45
N ARG A 149 -15.13 -7.40 -16.64
CA ARG A 149 -14.60 -8.57 -17.35
C ARG A 149 -14.69 -9.86 -16.53
N LEU A 150 -14.45 -9.78 -15.21
CA LEU A 150 -14.45 -10.95 -14.33
C LEU A 150 -15.86 -11.27 -13.79
N PHE A 151 -16.59 -10.27 -13.36
CA PHE A 151 -17.85 -10.47 -12.62
C PHE A 151 -19.09 -9.97 -13.37
N GLY A 152 -18.95 -9.38 -14.56
CA GLY A 152 -20.06 -8.96 -15.41
C GLY A 152 -20.75 -7.66 -14.98
N PHE A 153 -20.23 -6.90 -14.02
CA PHE A 153 -20.76 -5.61 -13.60
C PHE A 153 -19.69 -4.52 -13.50
N THR A 154 -20.09 -3.27 -13.45
CA THR A 154 -19.20 -2.11 -13.32
C THR A 154 -19.48 -1.35 -12.03
N LEU A 155 -18.44 -0.74 -11.47
CA LEU A 155 -18.55 0.31 -10.45
C LEU A 155 -18.08 1.64 -11.06
N SER A 156 -18.79 2.74 -10.76
CA SER A 156 -18.33 4.05 -11.21
C SER A 156 -17.01 4.43 -10.53
N THR A 157 -16.22 5.24 -11.20
CA THR A 157 -14.96 5.76 -10.62
C THR A 157 -15.22 6.57 -9.34
N ASN A 158 -16.39 7.22 -9.25
CA ASN A 158 -16.80 7.95 -8.06
C ASN A 158 -17.14 7.00 -6.89
N ALA A 159 -17.84 5.89 -7.17
CA ALA A 159 -18.13 4.87 -6.15
C ALA A 159 -16.82 4.26 -5.59
N LEU A 160 -15.87 3.91 -6.47
CA LEU A 160 -14.56 3.40 -6.06
C LEU A 160 -13.78 4.43 -5.22
N ALA A 161 -13.77 5.70 -5.63
CA ALA A 161 -13.12 6.75 -4.86
C ALA A 161 -13.77 6.97 -3.49
N GLN A 162 -15.11 6.86 -3.41
CA GLN A 162 -15.83 6.95 -2.15
C GLN A 162 -15.57 5.75 -1.22
N MET A 163 -15.51 4.52 -1.74
CA MET A 163 -15.12 3.34 -0.96
C MET A 163 -13.75 3.53 -0.34
N VAL A 164 -12.74 3.85 -1.16
CA VAL A 164 -11.38 4.14 -0.70
C VAL A 164 -11.36 5.24 0.37
N ALA A 165 -12.10 6.34 0.17
CA ALA A 165 -12.13 7.44 1.13
C ALA A 165 -12.78 7.07 2.46
N GLN A 166 -13.88 6.30 2.43
CA GLN A 166 -14.58 5.84 3.63
C GLN A 166 -13.74 4.82 4.40
N ASP A 167 -13.21 3.84 3.69
CA ASP A 167 -12.55 2.70 4.31
C ASP A 167 -11.13 3.05 4.76
N ALA A 168 -10.46 4.04 4.17
CA ALA A 168 -9.19 4.56 4.67
C ALA A 168 -9.30 5.30 6.03
N GLY A 169 -10.49 5.69 6.44
CA GLY A 169 -10.68 6.44 7.69
C GLY A 169 -10.26 5.71 8.96
N GLU A 170 -10.16 4.40 8.92
CA GLU A 170 -9.78 3.58 10.09
C GLU A 170 -8.29 3.18 10.09
N VAL A 171 -7.50 3.54 9.07
CA VAL A 171 -6.11 3.10 8.94
C VAL A 171 -5.24 3.57 10.12
N GLU A 172 -5.42 4.80 10.55
CA GLU A 172 -4.68 5.34 11.68
C GLU A 172 -5.03 4.64 13.00
N ALA A 173 -6.33 4.41 13.24
CA ALA A 173 -6.80 3.68 14.41
C ALA A 173 -6.32 2.23 14.43
N TYR A 174 -6.25 1.59 13.27
CA TYR A 174 -5.70 0.26 13.14
C TYR A 174 -4.24 0.20 13.59
N TYR A 175 -3.38 1.07 13.06
CA TYR A 175 -1.95 1.07 13.41
C TYR A 175 -1.67 1.48 14.86
N LYS A 176 -2.54 2.25 15.49
CA LYS A 176 -2.46 2.54 16.94
C LYS A 176 -2.79 1.33 17.81
N GLN A 177 -3.60 0.40 17.30
CA GLN A 177 -3.99 -0.82 18.05
C GLN A 177 -3.20 -2.05 17.64
N LYS A 178 -2.55 -2.03 16.48
CA LYS A 178 -1.74 -3.16 16.01
C LYS A 178 -0.57 -3.38 16.95
N PRO A 179 -0.40 -4.59 17.50
CA PRO A 179 0.72 -4.90 18.38
C PRO A 179 2.05 -4.75 17.62
N ALA A 180 3.09 -4.32 18.34
CA ALA A 180 4.45 -4.35 17.82
C ALA A 180 4.90 -5.80 17.54
N PRO A 181 5.85 -6.00 16.62
CA PRO A 181 6.47 -7.30 16.41
C PRO A 181 7.07 -7.85 17.71
N CYS A 182 7.11 -9.17 17.83
CA CYS A 182 7.75 -9.82 18.97
C CYS A 182 9.27 -9.56 18.95
N PRO A 183 9.88 -9.08 20.04
CA PRO A 183 11.31 -8.74 20.10
C PRO A 183 12.24 -9.87 19.63
N GLU A 184 11.86 -11.14 19.86
CA GLU A 184 12.64 -12.31 19.46
C GLU A 184 12.68 -12.50 17.93
N THR A 185 11.77 -11.86 17.20
CA THR A 185 11.71 -11.92 15.74
C THR A 185 12.35 -10.72 15.07
N GLU A 186 12.82 -9.74 15.86
CA GLU A 186 13.48 -8.54 15.38
C GLU A 186 15.00 -8.69 15.41
N ALA A 187 15.68 -8.03 14.46
CA ALA A 187 17.13 -7.94 14.45
C ALA A 187 17.61 -6.78 15.33
N GLU A 188 18.92 -6.74 15.60
CA GLU A 188 19.54 -5.86 16.59
C GLU A 188 19.72 -4.39 16.15
N ILE A 189 19.54 -4.04 14.87
CA ILE A 189 19.67 -2.67 14.38
C ILE A 189 18.29 -2.15 13.99
N LEU A 190 17.79 -1.15 14.70
CA LEU A 190 16.56 -0.45 14.36
C LEU A 190 16.88 0.70 13.38
N VAL A 191 16.27 0.66 12.20
CA VAL A 191 16.54 1.60 11.12
C VAL A 191 15.28 2.39 10.79
N LEU A 192 15.38 3.70 10.86
CA LEU A 192 14.38 4.61 10.33
C LEU A 192 14.87 5.27 9.05
N GLN A 193 13.96 5.50 8.12
CA GLN A 193 14.23 6.21 6.88
C GLN A 193 13.09 7.16 6.56
N ALA A 194 13.40 8.29 5.93
CA ALA A 194 12.41 9.26 5.50
C ALA A 194 12.85 9.94 4.19
N ASP A 195 11.91 10.11 3.27
CA ASP A 195 12.12 10.81 1.99
C ASP A 195 10.81 11.44 1.49
N GLY A 196 10.91 12.46 0.66
CA GLY A 196 9.78 13.21 0.09
C GLY A 196 9.52 12.88 -1.38
N LYS A 197 8.27 12.57 -1.74
CA LYS A 197 7.87 12.35 -3.14
C LYS A 197 6.69 13.21 -3.56
N GLY A 198 6.81 13.87 -4.71
CA GLY A 198 5.77 14.78 -5.19
C GLY A 198 4.55 14.05 -5.76
N VAL A 199 3.34 14.40 -5.29
CA VAL A 199 2.04 13.94 -5.80
C VAL A 199 1.38 15.07 -6.60
N PRO A 200 0.92 14.82 -7.85
CA PRO A 200 0.20 15.84 -8.65
C PRO A 200 -1.16 16.13 -8.05
N ILE A 201 -1.37 17.36 -7.54
CA ILE A 201 -2.62 17.75 -6.88
C ILE A 201 -3.42 18.69 -7.81
N LEU A 202 -4.75 18.54 -7.78
CA LEU A 202 -5.70 19.45 -8.42
C LEU A 202 -5.58 20.86 -7.81
N ARG A 203 -5.58 21.88 -8.65
CA ARG A 203 -5.66 23.28 -8.18
C ARG A 203 -7.07 23.56 -7.68
N GLN A 204 -7.20 24.12 -6.48
CA GLN A 204 -8.49 24.50 -5.88
C GLN A 204 -9.03 25.85 -6.41
N ALA A 205 -8.21 26.66 -7.09
CA ALA A 205 -8.63 27.95 -7.63
C ALA A 205 -8.88 27.89 -9.15
N PRO A 206 -9.84 28.66 -9.68
CA PRO A 206 -9.99 28.81 -11.13
C PRO A 206 -8.65 29.30 -11.70
N ALA A 207 -8.23 28.70 -12.82
CA ALA A 207 -6.99 29.05 -13.47
C ALA A 207 -7.01 30.54 -13.82
N GLN A 208 -6.23 31.37 -13.13
CA GLN A 208 -5.86 32.66 -13.64
C GLN A 208 -5.42 32.50 -15.10
N LYS A 209 -5.76 33.48 -15.94
CA LYS A 209 -5.55 33.48 -17.41
C LYS A 209 -4.33 32.66 -17.81
N LYS A 210 -4.49 31.77 -18.79
CA LYS A 210 -3.44 30.89 -19.31
C LYS A 210 -2.20 31.72 -19.69
N HIS A 211 -1.28 31.83 -18.75
CA HIS A 211 0.01 32.44 -19.01
C HIS A 211 0.89 31.42 -19.75
N ARG A 212 1.59 31.86 -20.77
CA ARG A 212 2.58 31.05 -21.48
C ARG A 212 3.76 30.80 -20.52
N LEU A 213 4.00 29.55 -20.17
CA LEU A 213 5.07 29.18 -19.22
C LEU A 213 6.43 29.54 -19.80
N GLY A 214 7.28 30.18 -19.01
CA GLY A 214 8.69 30.40 -19.28
C GLY A 214 9.51 29.09 -19.26
N LYS A 215 10.74 29.16 -19.77
CA LYS A 215 11.66 28.02 -19.78
C LYS A 215 11.94 27.57 -18.33
N GLY A 216 11.48 26.37 -17.96
CA GLY A 216 11.67 25.79 -16.61
C GLY A 216 10.45 25.88 -15.68
N GLU A 217 9.41 26.65 -16.03
CA GLU A 217 8.17 26.67 -15.26
C GLU A 217 7.33 25.39 -15.46
N LYS A 218 6.91 24.75 -14.37
CA LYS A 218 6.05 23.56 -14.41
C LYS A 218 4.58 23.90 -14.22
N ARG A 219 3.70 23.38 -15.08
CA ARG A 219 2.24 23.60 -15.02
C ARG A 219 1.55 23.01 -13.79
N THR A 220 2.14 22.07 -13.13
CA THR A 220 1.55 21.34 -12.00
C THR A 220 2.34 21.59 -10.73
N LYS A 221 1.65 22.08 -9.69
CA LYS A 221 2.20 22.00 -8.35
C LYS A 221 2.04 20.58 -7.87
N LYS A 222 3.17 19.88 -7.67
CA LYS A 222 3.18 18.66 -6.88
C LYS A 222 3.19 19.05 -5.41
N LYS A 223 2.39 18.37 -4.59
CA LYS A 223 2.50 18.41 -3.13
C LYS A 223 3.39 17.25 -2.70
N GLU A 224 4.33 17.52 -1.82
CA GLU A 224 5.19 16.49 -1.26
C GLU A 224 4.35 15.53 -0.39
N ALA A 225 4.43 14.25 -0.69
CA ALA A 225 4.09 13.18 0.22
C ALA A 225 5.36 12.78 0.96
N MET A 226 5.32 12.86 2.28
CA MET A 226 6.40 12.38 3.12
C MET A 226 6.25 10.88 3.30
N VAL A 227 7.26 10.13 2.91
CA VAL A 227 7.34 8.68 3.07
C VAL A 227 8.30 8.37 4.19
N THR A 228 7.88 7.53 5.13
CA THR A 228 8.71 7.04 6.24
C THR A 228 8.75 5.54 6.25
N GLY A 229 9.85 4.98 6.73
CA GLY A 229 10.04 3.55 6.88
C GLY A 229 10.74 3.23 8.19
N LEU A 230 10.30 2.16 8.86
CA LEU A 230 10.92 1.59 10.04
C LEU A 230 11.07 0.08 9.85
N TYR A 231 12.24 -0.45 10.18
CA TYR A 231 12.50 -1.89 10.12
C TYR A 231 13.68 -2.25 11.00
N THR A 232 13.85 -3.52 11.29
CA THR A 232 15.09 -4.01 11.90
C THR A 232 15.92 -4.79 10.88
N ILE A 233 17.23 -4.84 11.09
CA ILE A 233 18.17 -5.56 10.21
C ILE A 233 19.37 -6.06 11.01
N ALA A 234 19.88 -7.23 10.64
CA ALA A 234 21.09 -7.77 11.22
C ALA A 234 22.33 -7.01 10.74
N ALA A 235 23.35 -6.91 11.59
CA ALA A 235 24.60 -6.27 11.25
C ALA A 235 25.29 -6.95 10.06
N HIS A 236 25.82 -6.14 9.14
CA HIS A 236 26.54 -6.60 7.96
C HIS A 236 27.82 -5.82 7.77
N ARG A 237 28.89 -6.28 8.39
CA ARG A 237 30.21 -5.64 8.30
C ARG A 237 30.79 -5.80 6.90
N ARG A 238 31.37 -4.71 6.38
CA ARG A 238 31.91 -4.66 5.01
C ARG A 238 33.15 -3.76 4.99
N ALA A 239 34.11 -4.11 4.16
CA ALA A 239 35.23 -3.22 3.85
C ALA A 239 34.80 -2.17 2.80
N PRO A 240 35.34 -0.93 2.85
CA PRO A 240 35.09 0.09 1.84
C PRO A 240 35.33 -0.40 0.41
N GLU A 241 36.36 -1.18 0.17
CA GLU A 241 36.72 -1.75 -1.14
C GLU A 241 35.67 -2.73 -1.66
N GLU A 242 35.05 -3.51 -0.78
CA GLU A 242 33.96 -4.44 -1.15
C GLU A 242 32.73 -3.66 -1.61
N VAL A 243 32.40 -2.58 -0.90
CA VAL A 243 31.27 -1.71 -1.27
C VAL A 243 31.54 -1.06 -2.63
N VAL A 244 32.73 -0.51 -2.87
CA VAL A 244 33.10 0.09 -4.16
C VAL A 244 32.99 -0.93 -5.27
N ARG A 245 33.63 -2.10 -5.14
CA ARG A 245 33.57 -3.16 -6.15
C ARG A 245 32.15 -3.60 -6.47
N SER A 246 31.31 -3.75 -5.44
CA SER A 246 29.91 -4.11 -5.63
C SER A 246 29.10 -2.99 -6.30
N PHE A 247 29.34 -1.73 -5.91
CA PHE A 247 28.61 -0.57 -6.42
C PHE A 247 28.90 -0.29 -7.90
N PHE A 248 30.15 -0.49 -8.34
CA PHE A 248 30.56 -0.32 -9.73
C PHE A 248 30.48 -1.60 -10.58
N GLY A 249 29.79 -2.65 -10.08
CA GLY A 249 29.51 -3.87 -10.84
C GLY A 249 30.71 -4.79 -11.07
N GLN A 250 31.78 -4.62 -10.31
CA GLN A 250 33.02 -5.41 -10.42
C GLN A 250 32.97 -6.72 -9.61
N HIS A 251 31.97 -6.88 -8.77
CA HIS A 251 31.80 -8.07 -7.93
C HIS A 251 30.31 -8.30 -7.64
N GLN A 252 29.86 -9.55 -7.65
CA GLN A 252 28.51 -9.87 -7.18
C GLN A 252 28.49 -9.80 -5.66
N PRO A 253 27.59 -9.02 -5.05
CA PRO A 253 27.48 -8.96 -3.60
C PRO A 253 27.07 -10.33 -3.04
N GLY A 254 27.71 -10.75 -1.96
CA GLY A 254 27.27 -11.90 -1.16
C GLY A 254 25.85 -11.76 -0.62
N SER A 255 25.36 -12.76 0.07
CA SER A 255 24.05 -12.70 0.72
C SER A 255 23.98 -11.52 1.69
N ARG A 256 23.03 -10.62 1.49
CA ARG A 256 22.80 -9.46 2.36
C ARG A 256 21.66 -9.73 3.32
N PRO A 257 21.74 -9.30 4.58
CA PRO A 257 20.62 -9.35 5.50
C PRO A 257 19.39 -8.66 4.89
N ARG A 258 18.22 -9.22 5.13
CA ARG A 258 16.97 -8.63 4.67
C ARG A 258 16.34 -7.82 5.80
N PRO A 259 15.76 -6.65 5.49
CA PRO A 259 14.94 -5.91 6.45
C PRO A 259 13.81 -6.78 6.99
N GLN A 260 13.64 -6.78 8.32
CA GLN A 260 12.59 -7.51 9.04
C GLN A 260 11.52 -6.53 9.53
N HIS A 261 10.28 -6.96 9.58
CA HIS A 261 9.14 -6.20 10.10
C HIS A 261 9.06 -4.77 9.55
N LYS A 262 9.13 -4.63 8.23
CA LYS A 262 9.04 -3.31 7.59
C LYS A 262 7.69 -2.67 7.89
N TYR A 263 7.71 -1.46 8.40
CA TYR A 263 6.58 -0.55 8.52
C TYR A 263 6.82 0.64 7.59
N LEU A 264 5.93 0.85 6.64
CA LEU A 264 5.98 1.95 5.68
C LEU A 264 4.76 2.84 5.87
N TRP A 265 4.98 4.14 5.83
CA TRP A 265 3.92 5.13 5.88
C TRP A 265 4.16 6.24 4.87
N ALA A 266 3.08 6.79 4.30
CA ALA A 266 3.15 7.94 3.41
C ALA A 266 1.97 8.88 3.66
N THR A 267 2.24 10.19 3.75
CA THR A 267 1.21 11.20 4.01
C THR A 267 1.49 12.53 3.32
N LEU A 268 0.43 13.27 2.94
CA LEU A 268 0.48 14.63 2.43
C LEU A 268 0.35 15.70 3.55
N GLU A 269 0.27 15.27 4.81
CA GLU A 269 0.08 16.18 5.95
C GLU A 269 1.36 16.93 6.34
N GLY A 270 2.50 16.49 5.85
CA GLY A 270 3.80 17.14 6.03
C GLY A 270 4.78 16.34 6.88
N LYS A 271 6.01 16.89 6.99
CA LYS A 271 7.13 16.22 7.63
C LYS A 271 6.89 15.96 9.12
N ASP A 272 6.34 16.94 9.82
CA ASP A 272 6.17 16.86 11.28
C ASP A 272 5.13 15.78 11.65
N THR A 273 4.01 15.70 10.94
CA THR A 273 3.00 14.65 11.12
C THR A 273 3.55 13.26 10.79
N ALA A 274 4.30 13.14 9.69
CA ALA A 274 4.91 11.86 9.30
C ALA A 274 5.92 11.35 10.35
N LEU A 275 6.76 12.26 10.89
CA LEU A 275 7.76 11.92 11.90
C LEU A 275 7.13 11.64 13.26
N ALA A 276 6.04 12.32 13.62
CA ALA A 276 5.30 12.03 14.86
C ALA A 276 4.74 10.60 14.84
N ARG A 277 4.12 10.16 13.73
CA ARG A 277 3.67 8.76 13.58
C ARG A 277 4.83 7.76 13.60
N LEU A 278 5.95 8.12 12.98
CA LEU A 278 7.15 7.28 13.02
C LEU A 278 7.66 7.13 14.45
N ALA A 279 7.63 8.21 15.26
CA ALA A 279 8.04 8.18 16.65
C ALA A 279 7.17 7.25 17.51
N GLU A 280 5.86 7.20 17.28
CA GLU A 280 4.97 6.24 17.95
C GLU A 280 5.39 4.79 17.64
N GLN A 281 5.75 4.48 16.38
CA GLN A 281 6.21 3.17 15.97
C GLN A 281 7.60 2.82 16.52
N VAL A 282 8.50 3.80 16.57
CA VAL A 282 9.83 3.64 17.21
C VAL A 282 9.64 3.32 18.69
N GLN A 283 8.83 4.09 19.40
CA GLN A 283 8.57 3.87 20.83
C GLN A 283 8.00 2.46 21.11
N ALA A 284 7.14 1.95 20.22
CA ALA A 284 6.53 0.64 20.39
C ALA A 284 7.51 -0.53 20.14
N ARG A 285 8.60 -0.30 19.39
CA ARG A 285 9.55 -1.35 18.97
C ARG A 285 10.92 -1.24 19.60
N ASP A 286 11.27 -0.06 20.13
CA ASP A 286 12.58 0.17 20.74
C ASP A 286 12.65 -0.48 22.14
N GLY A 287 13.57 -1.42 22.30
CA GLY A 287 13.71 -2.20 23.52
C GLY A 287 15.14 -2.71 23.70
N VAL A 288 15.35 -3.54 24.72
CA VAL A 288 16.67 -4.09 25.11
C VAL A 288 17.33 -4.96 24.03
N HIS A 289 16.56 -5.48 23.08
CA HIS A 289 17.04 -6.26 21.93
C HIS A 289 17.71 -5.38 20.87
N ILE A 290 17.42 -4.07 20.86
CA ILE A 290 17.98 -3.11 19.90
C ILE A 290 19.34 -2.62 20.41
N ARG A 291 20.40 -2.95 19.67
CA ARG A 291 21.79 -2.54 19.97
C ARG A 291 22.23 -1.27 19.28
N ALA A 292 21.63 -0.97 18.14
CA ALA A 292 21.94 0.25 17.37
C ALA A 292 20.69 0.88 16.78
N ARG A 293 20.66 2.20 16.73
CA ARG A 293 19.58 3.03 16.18
C ARG A 293 20.15 3.90 15.08
N VAL A 294 19.69 3.69 13.86
CA VAL A 294 20.22 4.33 12.65
C VAL A 294 19.11 5.06 11.91
N ALA A 295 19.36 6.32 11.57
CA ALA A 295 18.49 7.12 10.72
C ALA A 295 19.17 7.38 9.38
N LEU A 296 18.49 7.15 8.26
CA LEU A 296 19.01 7.40 6.91
C LEU A 296 18.13 8.42 6.19
N THR A 297 18.76 9.50 5.71
CA THR A 297 18.08 10.54 4.92
C THR A 297 18.95 10.99 3.73
N ASP A 298 18.28 11.58 2.73
CA ASP A 298 18.96 12.34 1.70
C ASP A 298 19.52 13.65 2.26
N GLY A 299 20.43 14.32 1.85
CA GLY A 299 20.98 15.55 2.45
C GLY A 299 20.01 16.76 2.48
N CYS A 300 18.71 16.55 2.61
CA CYS A 300 17.71 17.61 2.81
C CYS A 300 17.80 18.16 4.23
N GLU A 301 18.39 19.34 4.43
CA GLU A 301 18.60 19.99 5.72
C GLU A 301 17.33 20.05 6.58
N ALA A 302 16.22 20.53 5.99
CA ALA A 302 14.94 20.63 6.70
C ALA A 302 14.39 19.29 7.18
N LEU A 303 14.78 18.17 6.58
CA LEU A 303 14.43 16.83 7.03
C LEU A 303 15.40 16.33 8.08
N GLN A 304 16.71 16.51 7.87
CA GLN A 304 17.77 16.13 8.80
C GLN A 304 17.59 16.80 10.16
N ASP A 305 17.33 18.11 10.21
CA ASP A 305 17.08 18.87 11.44
C ASP A 305 15.90 18.32 12.24
N ARG A 306 14.84 17.90 11.52
CA ARG A 306 13.67 17.30 12.17
C ARG A 306 13.97 15.91 12.70
N VAL A 307 14.68 15.10 11.93
CA VAL A 307 15.07 13.74 12.34
C VAL A 307 15.97 13.79 13.57
N VAL A 308 17.00 14.63 13.58
CA VAL A 308 17.91 14.80 14.75
C VAL A 308 17.12 15.26 15.99
N ARG A 309 16.15 16.17 15.83
CA ARG A 309 15.34 16.68 16.93
C ARG A 309 14.34 15.65 17.44
N SER A 310 13.70 14.89 16.54
CA SER A 310 12.64 13.94 16.90
C SER A 310 13.19 12.59 17.37
N PHE A 311 14.42 12.25 16.98
CA PHE A 311 15.06 10.96 17.27
C PHE A 311 16.51 11.15 17.75
N PRO A 312 16.72 11.80 18.90
CA PRO A 312 18.08 12.14 19.37
C PRO A 312 18.95 10.91 19.68
N GLU A 313 18.34 9.76 19.94
CA GLU A 313 19.03 8.49 20.20
C GLU A 313 19.49 7.77 18.90
N PHE A 314 19.11 8.30 17.73
CA PHE A 314 19.47 7.71 16.45
C PHE A 314 20.72 8.37 15.88
N THR A 315 21.65 7.55 15.39
CA THR A 315 22.77 8.05 14.58
C THR A 315 22.26 8.38 13.18
N LEU A 316 22.24 9.67 12.84
CA LEU A 316 21.89 10.10 11.48
C LEU A 316 23.04 9.80 10.52
N ILE A 317 22.73 9.15 9.41
CA ILE A 317 23.66 8.80 8.33
C ILE A 317 23.16 9.44 7.04
N LEU A 318 24.03 10.15 6.35
CA LEU A 318 23.75 10.64 5.00
C LEU A 318 23.68 9.43 4.05
N ASP A 319 22.62 9.35 3.26
CA ASP A 319 22.51 8.31 2.24
C ASP A 319 23.72 8.33 1.29
N PHE A 320 24.42 7.21 1.25
CA PHE A 320 25.63 7.04 0.44
C PHE A 320 25.35 7.16 -1.07
N VAL A 321 24.21 6.67 -1.55
CA VAL A 321 23.87 6.73 -2.97
C VAL A 321 23.65 8.18 -3.40
N HIS A 322 22.93 8.97 -2.59
CA HIS A 322 22.77 10.41 -2.83
C HIS A 322 24.08 11.18 -2.73
N ALA A 323 24.96 10.83 -1.77
CA ALA A 323 26.30 11.41 -1.70
C ALA A 323 27.10 11.11 -2.98
N ASN A 324 27.06 9.86 -3.45
CA ASN A 324 27.76 9.46 -4.67
C ASN A 324 27.25 10.16 -5.94
N GLU A 325 25.96 10.50 -6.01
CA GLU A 325 25.42 11.32 -7.11
C GLU A 325 26.11 12.69 -7.24
N TYR A 326 26.55 13.29 -6.12
CA TYR A 326 27.27 14.55 -6.17
C TYR A 326 28.69 14.37 -6.71
N LEU A 327 29.35 13.23 -6.48
CA LEU A 327 30.61 12.87 -7.13
C LEU A 327 30.43 12.72 -8.64
N TRP A 328 29.35 12.05 -9.08
CA TRP A 328 29.03 11.94 -10.49
C TRP A 328 28.69 13.29 -11.14
N LYS A 329 27.98 14.19 -10.43
CA LYS A 329 27.71 15.56 -10.91
C LYS A 329 29.04 16.33 -11.13
N ALA A 330 30.00 16.18 -10.22
CA ALA A 330 31.32 16.77 -10.35
C ALA A 330 32.10 16.14 -11.53
N ALA A 331 32.18 14.82 -11.60
CA ALA A 331 32.88 14.09 -12.64
C ALA A 331 32.41 14.42 -14.06
N ASN A 332 31.06 14.53 -14.23
CA ASN A 332 30.45 14.93 -15.50
C ASN A 332 30.78 16.37 -15.94
N ARG A 333 31.41 17.18 -15.09
CA ARG A 333 31.94 18.51 -15.44
C ARG A 333 33.44 18.51 -15.68
N LEU A 334 34.14 17.56 -15.08
CA LEU A 334 35.58 17.43 -15.20
C LEU A 334 36.03 16.62 -16.42
N PHE A 335 35.22 15.64 -16.80
CA PHE A 335 35.54 14.68 -17.86
C PHE A 335 34.42 14.62 -18.90
N SER A 336 34.79 14.20 -20.12
CA SER A 336 33.78 13.89 -21.15
C SER A 336 33.01 12.61 -20.80
N GLU A 337 31.84 12.42 -21.40
CA GLU A 337 30.97 11.27 -21.11
C GLU A 337 31.64 9.92 -21.43
N GLN A 338 32.49 9.89 -22.44
CA GLN A 338 33.19 8.69 -22.94
C GLN A 338 34.57 8.50 -22.32
N ASP A 339 35.07 9.42 -21.49
CA ASP A 339 36.38 9.34 -20.89
C ASP A 339 36.41 8.29 -19.75
N PRO A 340 37.18 7.20 -19.86
CA PRO A 340 37.31 6.20 -18.80
C PRO A 340 37.85 6.76 -17.48
N ALA A 341 38.59 7.87 -17.53
CA ALA A 341 39.10 8.56 -16.34
C ALA A 341 37.93 9.08 -15.46
N ARG A 342 36.77 9.36 -16.04
CA ARG A 342 35.57 9.80 -15.32
C ARG A 342 35.12 8.80 -14.27
N GLN A 343 34.90 7.55 -14.66
CA GLN A 343 34.49 6.49 -13.72
C GLN A 343 35.59 6.22 -12.69
N LYS A 344 36.82 6.10 -13.13
CA LYS A 344 37.97 5.86 -12.23
C LYS A 344 38.13 6.95 -11.18
N TRP A 345 37.88 8.21 -11.55
CA TRP A 345 37.94 9.33 -10.59
C TRP A 345 36.80 9.18 -9.56
N VAL A 346 35.58 8.85 -9.97
CA VAL A 346 34.46 8.63 -9.04
C VAL A 346 34.75 7.45 -8.12
N GLU A 347 35.30 6.35 -8.62
CA GLU A 347 35.71 5.19 -7.80
C GLU A 347 36.71 5.56 -6.72
N ILE A 348 37.73 6.35 -7.07
CA ILE A 348 38.76 6.84 -6.11
C ILE A 348 38.13 7.73 -5.04
N GLN A 349 37.28 8.71 -5.43
CA GLN A 349 36.64 9.60 -4.47
C GLN A 349 35.62 8.86 -3.59
N THR A 350 34.95 7.89 -4.17
CA THR A 350 34.01 7.02 -3.43
C THR A 350 34.72 6.16 -2.39
N LEU A 351 35.85 5.58 -2.75
CA LEU A 351 36.69 4.82 -1.81
C LEU A 351 37.20 5.72 -0.66
N ALA A 352 37.73 6.89 -0.99
CA ALA A 352 38.18 7.86 0.02
C ALA A 352 37.06 8.24 0.99
N MET A 353 35.86 8.54 0.47
CA MET A 353 34.67 8.86 1.28
C MET A 353 34.29 7.70 2.20
N LEU A 354 34.22 6.46 1.68
CA LEU A 354 33.89 5.27 2.47
C LEU A 354 34.99 4.91 3.50
N SER A 355 36.22 5.32 3.29
CA SER A 355 37.36 5.11 4.19
C SER A 355 37.55 6.23 5.23
N GLY A 356 36.50 7.05 5.46
CA GLY A 356 36.55 8.15 6.45
C GLY A 356 37.32 9.39 6.01
N GLN A 357 37.70 9.50 4.72
CA GLN A 357 38.48 10.62 4.17
C GLN A 357 37.60 11.65 3.46
N SER A 358 36.40 11.92 3.99
CA SER A 358 35.45 12.86 3.38
C SER A 358 35.96 14.28 3.27
N GLU A 359 36.81 14.74 4.22
CA GLU A 359 37.49 16.04 4.16
C GLU A 359 38.46 16.15 2.98
N GLN A 360 39.18 15.06 2.66
CA GLN A 360 40.07 15.01 1.51
C GLN A 360 39.28 15.08 0.19
N VAL A 361 38.11 14.47 0.14
CA VAL A 361 37.20 14.58 -1.03
C VAL A 361 36.76 16.03 -1.21
N ILE A 362 36.38 16.73 -0.13
CA ILE A 362 36.03 18.16 -0.15
C ILE A 362 37.18 19.01 -0.66
N SER A 363 38.40 18.79 -0.13
CA SER A 363 39.62 19.51 -0.54
C SER A 363 39.95 19.27 -2.02
N THR A 364 39.78 18.04 -2.49
CA THR A 364 39.99 17.68 -3.90
C THR A 364 38.99 18.42 -4.82
N LEU A 365 37.73 18.53 -4.43
CA LEU A 365 36.69 19.24 -5.19
C LEU A 365 37.03 20.76 -5.26
N ARG A 366 37.42 21.36 -4.14
CA ARG A 366 37.80 22.78 -4.08
C ARG A 366 39.03 23.09 -4.90
N GLY A 367 40.13 22.30 -4.75
CA GLY A 367 41.34 22.50 -5.53
C GLY A 367 41.09 22.36 -7.06
N ARG A 368 40.19 21.46 -7.47
CA ARG A 368 39.76 21.38 -8.87
C ARG A 368 38.89 22.56 -9.29
N ALA A 369 38.13 23.17 -8.38
CA ALA A 369 37.30 24.34 -8.67
C ALA A 369 38.14 25.58 -8.97
N GLU A 370 39.29 25.78 -8.27
CA GLU A 370 40.18 26.90 -8.45
C GLU A 370 40.72 27.03 -9.88
N THR A 371 40.97 25.89 -10.54
CA THR A 371 41.55 25.83 -11.90
C THR A 371 40.50 25.66 -12.99
N ALA A 372 39.25 25.47 -12.64
CA ALA A 372 38.18 25.15 -13.56
C ALA A 372 37.50 26.42 -14.15
N ARG A 373 36.85 26.25 -15.30
CA ARG A 373 35.94 27.30 -15.85
C ARG A 373 34.81 27.61 -14.89
N LYS A 374 34.35 28.85 -14.82
CA LYS A 374 33.33 29.36 -13.89
C LYS A 374 32.09 28.45 -13.73
N THR A 375 31.60 27.89 -14.82
CA THR A 375 30.41 26.97 -14.78
C THR A 375 30.73 25.63 -14.18
N THR A 376 31.92 25.11 -14.36
CA THR A 376 32.40 23.86 -13.73
C THR A 376 32.72 24.12 -12.27
N ALA A 377 33.47 25.19 -11.96
CA ALA A 377 33.77 25.59 -10.60
C ALA A 377 32.52 25.70 -9.72
N ALA A 378 31.47 26.32 -10.21
CA ALA A 378 30.18 26.43 -9.47
C ALA A 378 29.57 25.06 -9.12
N VAL A 379 29.71 24.03 -9.96
CA VAL A 379 29.21 22.69 -9.66
C VAL A 379 30.08 21.96 -8.64
N LEU A 380 31.42 22.12 -8.77
CA LEU A 380 32.38 21.54 -7.83
C LEU A 380 32.20 22.14 -6.43
N GLU A 381 32.12 23.46 -6.33
CA GLU A 381 31.88 24.18 -5.07
C GLU A 381 30.52 23.76 -4.44
N LYS A 382 29.48 23.63 -5.25
CA LYS A 382 28.19 23.14 -4.76
C LYS A 382 28.29 21.73 -4.17
N SER A 383 29.08 20.85 -4.80
CA SER A 383 29.29 19.49 -4.29
C SER A 383 30.13 19.49 -3.02
N ALA A 384 31.21 20.32 -2.96
CA ALA A 384 32.02 20.47 -1.78
C ALA A 384 31.23 21.01 -0.58
N ASN A 385 30.44 22.06 -0.78
CA ASN A 385 29.57 22.64 0.25
C ASN A 385 28.48 21.66 0.73
N TYR A 386 27.94 20.81 -0.16
CA TYR A 386 27.03 19.76 0.21
C TYR A 386 27.71 18.74 1.14
N PHE A 387 28.91 18.27 0.82
CA PHE A 387 29.64 17.33 1.68
C PHE A 387 30.07 17.97 2.99
N GLU A 388 30.57 19.21 2.98
CA GLU A 388 31.00 19.93 4.18
C GLU A 388 29.85 20.06 5.19
N ARG A 389 28.65 20.47 4.73
CA ARG A 389 27.47 20.55 5.59
C ARG A 389 27.07 19.20 6.16
N ASN A 390 27.22 18.12 5.39
CA ASN A 390 26.82 16.77 5.80
C ASN A 390 27.96 15.96 6.45
N LEU A 391 29.14 16.55 6.63
CA LEU A 391 30.31 15.87 7.16
C LEU A 391 30.06 15.14 8.49
N PRO A 392 29.27 15.66 9.45
CA PRO A 392 28.94 14.98 10.70
C PRO A 392 28.18 13.66 10.50
N TYR A 393 27.59 13.42 9.33
CA TYR A 393 26.76 12.26 9.00
C TYR A 393 27.45 11.31 8.02
N MET A 394 28.76 11.48 7.76
CA MET A 394 29.52 10.78 6.72
C MET A 394 30.67 9.91 7.27
N HIS A 395 30.56 9.41 8.50
CA HIS A 395 31.55 8.49 9.10
C HIS A 395 31.37 7.06 8.60
N TYR A 396 31.42 6.88 7.27
CA TYR A 396 31.08 5.61 6.61
C TYR A 396 32.00 4.46 6.99
N ASP A 397 33.29 4.70 7.24
CA ASP A 397 34.26 3.75 7.75
C ASP A 397 33.79 3.11 9.06
N HIS A 398 33.38 3.95 10.00
CA HIS A 398 32.79 3.52 11.27
C HIS A 398 31.49 2.75 11.06
N TYR A 399 30.55 3.23 10.25
CA TYR A 399 29.25 2.60 10.01
C TYR A 399 29.41 1.23 9.34
N LEU A 400 30.32 1.10 8.38
CA LEU A 400 30.65 -0.17 7.72
C LEU A 400 31.29 -1.18 8.68
N ALA A 401 32.18 -0.72 9.57
CA ALA A 401 32.81 -1.56 10.60
C ALA A 401 31.79 -2.08 11.64
N GLN A 402 30.77 -1.26 11.97
CA GLN A 402 29.65 -1.66 12.83
C GLN A 402 28.62 -2.53 12.11
N GLY A 403 28.70 -2.64 10.79
CA GLY A 403 27.74 -3.39 9.97
C GLY A 403 26.42 -2.66 9.74
N TRP A 404 26.39 -1.33 9.92
CA TRP A 404 25.18 -0.52 9.75
C TRP A 404 24.86 -0.29 8.27
N PRO A 405 23.57 -0.13 7.90
CA PRO A 405 23.20 0.27 6.55
C PRO A 405 23.62 1.72 6.29
N ILE A 406 24.14 1.97 5.09
CA ILE A 406 24.58 3.31 4.64
C ILE A 406 23.78 3.82 3.44
N ALA A 407 22.80 3.05 2.96
CA ALA A 407 22.00 3.39 1.80
C ALA A 407 20.51 3.21 2.07
N SER A 408 19.71 4.10 1.51
CA SER A 408 18.28 4.24 1.75
C SER A 408 17.39 3.46 0.77
N GLY A 409 17.86 2.35 0.23
CA GLY A 409 17.15 1.58 -0.80
C GLY A 409 15.73 1.15 -0.42
N VAL A 410 15.42 0.98 0.88
CA VAL A 410 14.06 0.65 1.35
C VAL A 410 13.12 1.84 1.11
N ILE A 411 13.51 3.06 1.48
CA ILE A 411 12.67 4.24 1.31
C ILE A 411 12.56 4.68 -0.15
N GLU A 412 13.63 4.51 -0.94
CA GLU A 412 13.56 4.77 -2.38
C GLU A 412 12.56 3.83 -3.06
N GLY A 413 12.60 2.54 -2.72
CA GLY A 413 11.61 1.56 -3.13
C GLY A 413 10.20 1.97 -2.70
N ALA A 414 10.03 2.38 -1.44
CA ALA A 414 8.76 2.85 -0.90
C ALA A 414 8.24 4.11 -1.62
N CYS A 415 9.09 5.11 -1.85
CA CYS A 415 8.75 6.30 -2.65
C CYS A 415 8.27 5.95 -4.06
N ARG A 416 8.86 4.93 -4.67
CA ARG A 416 8.42 4.42 -5.96
C ARG A 416 7.08 3.69 -5.84
N HIS A 417 7.01 2.66 -5.00
CA HIS A 417 5.85 1.78 -4.92
C HIS A 417 4.64 2.47 -4.29
N LEU A 418 4.79 3.15 -3.13
CA LEU A 418 3.66 3.83 -2.49
C LEU A 418 3.17 5.03 -3.29
N VAL A 419 4.08 5.81 -3.89
CA VAL A 419 3.73 7.10 -4.49
C VAL A 419 3.80 7.06 -6.02
N LYS A 420 4.99 6.88 -6.60
CA LYS A 420 5.22 7.12 -8.03
C LYS A 420 4.38 6.20 -8.92
N ASP A 421 4.39 4.90 -8.67
CA ASP A 421 3.77 3.89 -9.52
C ASP A 421 2.24 4.03 -9.58
N ARG A 422 1.63 4.69 -8.60
CA ARG A 422 0.19 4.91 -8.55
C ARG A 422 -0.24 6.35 -8.86
N PHE A 423 0.47 7.33 -8.33
CA PHE A 423 0.03 8.73 -8.36
C PHE A 423 0.57 9.52 -9.55
N GLU A 424 1.68 9.10 -10.16
CA GLU A 424 2.31 9.79 -11.30
C GLU A 424 1.99 9.17 -12.67
N ARG A 425 0.97 8.31 -12.77
CA ARG A 425 0.52 7.81 -14.07
C ARG A 425 0.03 8.94 -14.95
N SER A 426 0.21 8.77 -16.27
CA SER A 426 -0.07 9.78 -17.29
C SER A 426 -1.38 10.55 -17.05
N GLY A 427 -1.29 11.86 -16.87
CA GLY A 427 -2.42 12.75 -16.73
C GLY A 427 -3.18 12.71 -15.40
N MET A 428 -2.84 11.84 -14.47
CA MET A 428 -3.52 11.75 -13.17
C MET A 428 -3.30 13.00 -12.33
N ARG A 429 -4.37 13.47 -11.70
CA ARG A 429 -4.38 14.54 -10.71
C ARG A 429 -5.32 14.18 -9.59
N TRP A 430 -4.97 14.55 -8.37
CA TRP A 430 -5.67 14.11 -7.17
C TRP A 430 -6.22 15.29 -6.38
N CYS A 431 -7.40 15.15 -5.81
CA CYS A 431 -7.75 15.97 -4.66
C CYS A 431 -6.95 15.49 -3.46
N ARG A 432 -6.61 16.41 -2.55
CA ARG A 432 -5.74 16.09 -1.40
C ARG A 432 -6.31 14.96 -0.55
N ALA A 433 -7.60 15.03 -0.19
CA ALA A 433 -8.25 14.02 0.63
C ALA A 433 -8.27 12.63 -0.02
N GLY A 434 -8.57 12.55 -1.33
CA GLY A 434 -8.57 11.27 -2.06
C GLY A 434 -7.16 10.67 -2.23
N ALA A 435 -6.14 11.53 -2.36
CA ALA A 435 -4.76 11.07 -2.40
C ALA A 435 -4.31 10.53 -1.03
N GLU A 436 -4.63 11.25 0.06
CA GLU A 436 -4.32 10.82 1.43
C GLU A 436 -4.98 9.48 1.77
N ALA A 437 -6.27 9.34 1.49
CA ALA A 437 -7.00 8.10 1.70
C ALA A 437 -6.37 6.91 0.96
N LEU A 438 -6.04 7.11 -0.32
CA LEU A 438 -5.41 6.06 -1.11
C LEU A 438 -3.99 5.74 -0.63
N LEU A 439 -3.21 6.74 -0.18
CA LEU A 439 -1.90 6.51 0.43
C LEU A 439 -2.02 5.63 1.68
N GLY A 440 -3.00 5.88 2.54
CA GLY A 440 -3.26 5.06 3.72
C GLY A 440 -3.50 3.60 3.38
N LEU A 441 -4.43 3.29 2.44
CA LEU A 441 -4.68 1.91 2.01
C LEU A 441 -3.48 1.27 1.29
N ARG A 442 -2.69 2.07 0.56
CA ARG A 442 -1.44 1.57 -0.04
C ARG A 442 -0.41 1.18 1.01
N CYS A 443 -0.31 1.95 2.10
CA CYS A 443 0.55 1.59 3.24
C CYS A 443 0.10 0.26 3.86
N VAL A 444 -1.20 0.06 4.04
CA VAL A 444 -1.76 -1.22 4.52
C VAL A 444 -1.36 -2.37 3.61
N ALA A 445 -1.52 -2.21 2.29
CA ALA A 445 -1.17 -3.25 1.31
C ALA A 445 0.34 -3.54 1.26
N GLU A 446 1.20 -2.52 1.27
CA GLU A 446 2.66 -2.68 1.20
C GLU A 446 3.27 -3.23 2.52
N ASN A 447 2.61 -3.02 3.64
CA ASN A 447 2.98 -3.60 4.94
C ASN A 447 2.50 -5.06 5.10
N GLY A 448 1.67 -5.58 4.18
CA GLY A 448 1.10 -6.92 4.26
C GLY A 448 -0.03 -7.04 5.29
N ASP A 449 -0.67 -5.94 5.64
CA ASP A 449 -1.68 -5.86 6.70
C ASP A 449 -3.13 -5.91 6.18
N TRP A 450 -3.34 -6.27 4.91
CA TRP A 450 -4.62 -6.14 4.22
C TRP A 450 -5.77 -6.84 4.95
N ASP A 451 -5.63 -8.12 5.24
CA ASP A 451 -6.69 -8.93 5.87
C ASP A 451 -6.99 -8.48 7.30
N GLY A 452 -5.93 -8.24 8.09
CA GLY A 452 -6.05 -7.75 9.46
C GLY A 452 -6.72 -6.37 9.53
N TYR A 453 -6.37 -5.49 8.60
CA TYR A 453 -7.00 -4.18 8.49
C TYR A 453 -8.50 -4.27 8.16
N HIS A 454 -8.88 -5.07 7.16
CA HIS A 454 -10.28 -5.19 6.77
C HIS A 454 -11.12 -5.86 7.86
N GLN A 455 -10.54 -6.81 8.61
CA GLN A 455 -11.20 -7.38 9.79
C GLN A 455 -11.42 -6.31 10.87
N PHE A 456 -10.39 -5.54 11.22
CA PHE A 456 -10.49 -4.42 12.16
C PHE A 456 -11.55 -3.41 11.71
N ARG A 457 -11.52 -2.97 10.47
CA ARG A 457 -12.48 -2.02 9.88
C ARG A 457 -13.91 -2.51 9.99
N ARG A 458 -14.19 -3.80 9.69
CA ARG A 458 -15.53 -4.38 9.82
C ARG A 458 -16.03 -4.32 11.26
N ARG A 459 -15.18 -4.65 12.25
CA ARG A 459 -15.52 -4.55 13.68
C ARG A 459 -15.79 -3.11 14.10
N ALA A 460 -14.91 -2.18 13.75
CA ALA A 460 -15.04 -0.75 14.07
C ALA A 460 -16.34 -0.16 13.47
N ARG A 461 -16.63 -0.46 12.19
CA ARG A 461 -17.86 -0.06 11.54
C ARG A 461 -19.09 -0.63 12.23
N HIS A 462 -19.07 -1.91 12.58
CA HIS A 462 -20.19 -2.55 13.27
C HIS A 462 -20.47 -1.85 14.60
N GLY A 463 -19.45 -1.60 15.41
CA GLY A 463 -19.59 -0.89 16.68
C GLY A 463 -20.18 0.52 16.54
N ARG A 464 -19.88 1.21 15.42
CA ARG A 464 -20.49 2.54 15.14
C ARG A 464 -21.93 2.48 14.68
N LEU A 465 -22.28 1.45 13.90
CA LEU A 465 -23.62 1.35 13.29
C LEU A 465 -24.63 0.66 14.20
N TYR A 466 -24.17 -0.28 15.02
CA TYR A 466 -25.04 -1.19 15.76
C TYR A 466 -24.62 -1.28 17.23
N ARG A 467 -25.62 -1.40 18.09
CA ARG A 467 -25.39 -1.59 19.54
C ARG A 467 -25.08 -3.04 19.91
N LEU A 468 -25.37 -3.97 19.00
CA LEU A 468 -25.09 -5.39 19.22
C LEU A 468 -23.61 -5.69 19.08
N PRO A 469 -23.04 -6.61 19.88
CA PRO A 469 -21.65 -7.01 19.73
C PRO A 469 -21.43 -7.62 18.35
N TYR A 470 -20.28 -7.31 17.75
CA TYR A 470 -19.84 -7.97 16.52
C TYR A 470 -19.58 -9.44 16.82
N ARG A 471 -20.36 -10.32 16.23
CA ARG A 471 -20.10 -11.75 16.30
C ARG A 471 -19.15 -12.10 15.16
N GLU A 472 -17.92 -12.39 15.49
CA GLU A 472 -17.11 -13.18 14.60
C GLU A 472 -17.78 -14.55 14.43
N ALA A 473 -17.72 -15.09 13.20
CA ALA A 473 -17.95 -16.51 13.06
C ALA A 473 -16.99 -17.19 14.02
N ALA A 474 -17.52 -17.79 15.08
CA ALA A 474 -16.73 -18.62 15.97
C ALA A 474 -15.99 -19.61 15.06
N GLY A 475 -14.65 -19.46 14.95
CA GLY A 475 -13.80 -20.39 14.25
C GLY A 475 -14.47 -21.10 13.07
N VAL A 476 -14.67 -20.39 11.93
CA VAL A 476 -14.27 -20.99 10.68
C VAL A 476 -12.76 -20.73 10.60
N GLU A 477 -12.01 -21.19 11.62
CA GLU A 477 -10.80 -21.92 11.32
C GLU A 477 -11.22 -22.85 10.21
N GLU A 478 -10.71 -22.57 9.01
CA GLU A 478 -10.57 -23.56 7.97
C GLU A 478 -11.08 -24.97 8.37
N GLN A 479 -12.38 -25.17 8.58
CA GLN A 479 -13.00 -26.31 7.99
C GLN A 479 -12.94 -25.97 6.50
N ALA A 480 -11.72 -26.02 5.99
CA ALA A 480 -11.44 -26.36 4.63
C ALA A 480 -12.52 -27.36 4.30
N LEU A 481 -13.39 -27.00 3.35
CA LEU A 481 -14.15 -28.01 2.61
C LEU A 481 -13.14 -29.12 2.41
N ALA A 482 -13.32 -30.26 3.12
CA ALA A 482 -12.32 -31.32 3.15
C ALA A 482 -11.88 -31.49 1.72
N GLU A 483 -10.62 -31.16 1.45
CA GLU A 483 -10.10 -31.20 0.09
C GLU A 483 -10.40 -32.60 -0.40
N PRO A 484 -11.12 -32.77 -1.51
CA PRO A 484 -11.20 -34.09 -2.11
C PRO A 484 -9.77 -34.52 -2.33
N GLU A 485 -9.35 -35.62 -1.74
CA GLU A 485 -7.99 -36.18 -1.85
C GLU A 485 -7.54 -36.08 -3.32
N GLY A 486 -6.59 -35.18 -3.61
CA GLY A 486 -6.02 -34.97 -4.93
C GLY A 486 -6.10 -33.58 -5.56
N ALA A 487 -6.87 -32.63 -5.03
CA ALA A 487 -6.91 -31.26 -5.56
C ALA A 487 -6.17 -30.29 -4.64
N ARG A 488 -4.88 -30.14 -4.82
CA ARG A 488 -4.15 -29.00 -4.26
C ARG A 488 -4.62 -27.73 -4.99
N VAL A 489 -5.56 -27.01 -4.41
CA VAL A 489 -5.75 -25.58 -4.74
C VAL A 489 -4.46 -24.90 -4.29
N PRO A 490 -3.74 -24.18 -5.17
CA PRO A 490 -2.58 -23.42 -4.76
C PRO A 490 -3.06 -22.43 -3.69
N SER A 491 -2.55 -22.54 -2.46
CA SER A 491 -2.67 -21.48 -1.46
C SER A 491 -2.29 -20.18 -2.16
N MET A 492 -3.08 -19.13 -1.97
CA MET A 492 -2.67 -17.78 -2.35
C MET A 492 -1.49 -17.38 -1.44
N GLU A 493 -0.36 -18.05 -1.61
CA GLU A 493 0.90 -17.46 -1.20
C GLU A 493 1.00 -16.16 -1.97
N VAL A 494 1.11 -15.07 -1.22
CA VAL A 494 1.46 -13.76 -1.73
C VAL A 494 2.72 -13.94 -2.57
N VAL A 495 2.54 -14.11 -3.87
CA VAL A 495 3.65 -14.14 -4.83
C VAL A 495 4.32 -12.79 -4.68
N SER A 496 5.41 -12.77 -3.93
CA SER A 496 6.26 -11.62 -3.75
C SER A 496 6.52 -11.03 -5.14
N ARG A 497 6.03 -9.80 -5.38
CA ARG A 497 6.05 -9.08 -6.66
C ARG A 497 7.46 -8.91 -7.26
N HIS A 498 8.49 -9.50 -6.65
CA HIS A 498 9.89 -9.38 -7.06
C HIS A 498 10.34 -10.40 -8.12
N ARG A 499 9.55 -11.43 -8.47
CA ARG A 499 9.99 -12.49 -9.43
C ARG A 499 9.63 -12.28 -10.91
N ILE A 500 8.79 -11.31 -11.27
CA ILE A 500 8.37 -11.15 -12.68
C ILE A 500 9.26 -10.19 -13.49
N LYS A 501 10.29 -9.57 -12.93
CA LYS A 501 11.14 -8.58 -13.65
C LYS A 501 12.55 -9.03 -14.05
N GLN A 502 12.92 -10.29 -13.92
CA GLN A 502 14.27 -10.73 -14.33
C GLN A 502 14.35 -11.60 -15.59
N GLN A 503 13.25 -11.83 -16.29
CA GLN A 503 13.29 -12.61 -17.56
C GLN A 503 12.87 -11.84 -18.83
N GLY A 504 12.92 -10.52 -18.84
CA GLY A 504 12.43 -9.73 -19.97
C GLY A 504 13.32 -8.57 -20.42
N CYS A 505 14.62 -8.57 -20.17
CA CYS A 505 15.50 -7.50 -20.69
C CYS A 505 16.95 -7.98 -20.92
N GLY A 506 17.10 -9.05 -21.70
CA GLY A 506 18.40 -9.65 -22.02
C GLY A 506 18.70 -9.91 -23.48
N GLU A 507 17.79 -9.61 -24.42
CA GLU A 507 18.03 -9.89 -25.84
C GLU A 507 17.40 -8.85 -26.76
N GLN A 508 17.86 -7.63 -26.76
CA GLN A 508 17.68 -6.69 -27.89
C GLN A 508 18.59 -5.46 -27.78
N ARG A 509 19.90 -5.67 -27.71
CA ARG A 509 20.93 -4.67 -28.09
C ARG A 509 22.15 -5.36 -28.67
N ARG A 510 21.99 -6.04 -29.80
CA ARG A 510 23.04 -6.29 -30.80
C ARG A 510 22.37 -6.35 -32.16
N ALA A 511 22.19 -5.22 -32.79
CA ALA A 511 22.07 -4.98 -34.21
C ALA A 511 21.39 -3.62 -34.42
N ALA A 512 22.16 -2.58 -34.49
CA ALA A 512 22.16 -1.45 -35.41
C ALA A 512 23.10 -0.36 -34.86
#